data_ff537ee71e2487154f62eab22eef6202
#
_entry.id   ff537ee71e2487154f62eab22eef6202
#
_cell.length_a   1.000
_cell.length_b   1.000
_cell.length_c   1.000
_cell.angle_alpha   90.00
_cell.angle_beta   90.00
_cell.angle_gamma   90.00
#
_symmetry.space_group_name_H-M   'P 1'
#
loop_
_entity.id
_entity.type
_entity.pdbx_description
1 polymer ?
#
loop_
_entity_poly.entity_id
_entity_poly.type
_entity_poly.pdbx_seq_one_letter_code
_entity_poly.pdbx_strand_id
1 'polypeptide(L)'
;RAPAHALPVLTAPQRRGLTYLDSHGERTITVLGEKLHPLGDDPLAWTELDETDGVYFTAGDQAALGEARRARVLVATARELPTLQAAGVQLDALVHSARDLAERYEPGDLDPQARLVVSTEGSDGGRYVADGKEGRWAPAPLPGPLADTYGAGDSFAAGLTFALARGLAAQEAVELAAASAAAAMTRRGAAHRGDSSV
;
A
#
# COMPACT_ATOMS: atom_id res chain seq x y z
N ARG A 1 -6.63 -14.27 14.20
CA ARG A 1 -7.68 -13.24 14.03
C ARG A 1 -7.12 -11.97 14.65
N ALA A 2 -6.64 -11.01 13.87
CA ALA A 2 -6.30 -9.70 14.38
C ALA A 2 -7.58 -9.07 14.95
N PRO A 3 -7.54 -8.48 16.15
CA PRO A 3 -8.67 -7.75 16.67
C PRO A 3 -8.96 -6.58 15.75
N ALA A 4 -10.21 -6.40 15.35
CA ALA A 4 -10.62 -5.18 14.66
C ALA A 4 -10.66 -4.06 15.71
N HIS A 5 -9.63 -3.23 15.75
CA HIS A 5 -9.63 -2.06 16.62
C HIS A 5 -10.57 -1.01 16.05
N ALA A 6 -11.45 -0.49 16.88
CA ALA A 6 -12.28 0.64 16.51
C ALA A 6 -11.36 1.86 16.31
N LEU A 7 -11.33 2.38 15.08
CA LEU A 7 -10.67 3.64 14.80
C LEU A 7 -11.39 4.77 15.56
N PRO A 8 -10.66 5.76 16.09
CA PRO A 8 -11.28 6.91 16.69
C PRO A 8 -12.18 7.61 15.67
N VAL A 9 -13.34 8.05 16.13
CA VAL A 9 -14.25 8.84 15.29
C VAL A 9 -13.65 10.24 15.15
N LEU A 10 -13.12 10.54 13.96
CA LEU A 10 -12.67 11.89 13.65
C LEU A 10 -13.89 12.81 13.49
N THR A 11 -13.85 13.99 14.10
CA THR A 11 -14.91 14.99 14.02
C THR A 11 -14.85 15.83 12.75
N ALA A 12 -13.75 15.76 12.02
CA ALA A 12 -13.58 16.46 10.75
C ALA A 12 -14.44 15.84 9.63
N PRO A 13 -14.94 16.67 8.67
CA PRO A 13 -15.73 16.15 7.57
C PRO A 13 -14.94 15.15 6.73
N GLN A 14 -15.57 14.01 6.43
CA GLN A 14 -14.97 12.99 5.54
C GLN A 14 -14.70 13.59 4.15
N ARG A 15 -13.48 13.39 3.67
CA ARG A 15 -13.09 13.68 2.28
C ARG A 15 -14.01 12.95 1.31
N ARG A 16 -14.40 13.62 0.23
CA ARG A 16 -15.28 13.07 -0.82
C ARG A 16 -14.50 12.94 -2.12
N GLY A 17 -14.73 11.86 -2.83
CA GLY A 17 -14.25 11.66 -4.20
C GLY A 17 -15.41 11.66 -5.17
N LEU A 18 -15.34 12.47 -6.23
CA LEU A 18 -16.23 12.38 -7.37
C LEU A 18 -15.48 11.68 -8.49
N THR A 19 -15.97 10.52 -8.91
CA THR A 19 -15.38 9.75 -10.00
C THR A 19 -16.25 9.91 -11.25
N TYR A 20 -15.65 10.44 -12.31
CA TYR A 20 -16.22 10.46 -13.64
C TYR A 20 -15.59 9.34 -14.48
N LEU A 21 -16.43 8.60 -15.18
CA LEU A 21 -16.02 7.58 -16.16
C LEU A 21 -16.40 8.08 -17.54
N ASP A 22 -15.45 8.15 -18.45
CA ASP A 22 -15.74 8.49 -19.83
C ASP A 22 -16.21 7.27 -20.64
N SER A 23 -16.53 7.48 -21.93
CA SER A 23 -16.98 6.42 -22.83
C SER A 23 -15.92 5.36 -23.15
N HIS A 24 -14.66 5.60 -22.80
CA HIS A 24 -13.52 4.70 -22.98
C HIS A 24 -13.18 3.93 -21.70
N GLY A 25 -13.91 4.21 -20.58
CA GLY A 25 -13.64 3.61 -19.28
C GLY A 25 -12.52 4.28 -18.49
N GLU A 26 -12.01 5.42 -18.99
CA GLU A 26 -11.02 6.23 -18.29
C GLU A 26 -11.66 6.94 -17.09
N ARG A 27 -10.94 6.96 -15.97
CA ARG A 27 -11.40 7.56 -14.71
C ARG A 27 -10.75 8.89 -14.47
N THR A 28 -11.58 9.90 -14.23
CA THR A 28 -11.15 11.17 -13.62
C THR A 28 -11.69 11.24 -12.20
N ILE A 29 -10.83 11.39 -11.22
CA ILE A 29 -11.22 11.49 -9.81
C ILE A 29 -10.95 12.91 -9.33
N THR A 30 -12.01 13.62 -8.98
CA THR A 30 -11.94 14.92 -8.32
C THR A 30 -12.12 14.73 -6.82
N VAL A 31 -11.17 15.20 -6.04
CA VAL A 31 -11.19 15.07 -4.60
C VAL A 31 -11.60 16.40 -3.97
N LEU A 32 -12.55 16.33 -3.03
CA LEU A 32 -13.09 17.46 -2.29
C LEU A 32 -12.79 17.29 -0.79
N GLY A 33 -12.15 18.29 -0.19
CA GLY A 33 -11.77 18.30 1.22
C GLY A 33 -10.36 17.78 1.48
N GLU A 34 -9.90 18.02 2.69
CA GLU A 34 -8.58 17.58 3.13
C GLU A 34 -8.52 16.06 3.36
N LYS A 35 -7.34 15.49 3.16
CA LYS A 35 -7.08 14.07 3.44
C LYS A 35 -7.03 13.89 4.96
N LEU A 36 -7.95 13.13 5.51
CA LEU A 36 -7.84 12.67 6.89
C LEU A 36 -6.79 11.57 6.95
N HIS A 37 -5.84 11.71 7.86
CA HIS A 37 -4.79 10.71 8.10
C HIS A 37 -4.45 10.69 9.59
N PRO A 38 -3.91 9.59 10.11
CA PRO A 38 -3.48 9.52 11.50
C PRO A 38 -2.32 10.49 11.75
N LEU A 39 -2.36 11.16 12.89
CA LEU A 39 -1.26 11.95 13.42
C LEU A 39 -0.58 11.17 14.54
N GLY A 40 0.71 11.32 14.71
CA GLY A 40 1.43 10.63 15.80
C GLY A 40 0.91 11.00 17.19
N ASP A 41 0.37 12.21 17.34
CA ASP A 41 -0.23 12.69 18.58
C ASP A 41 -1.70 12.24 18.80
N ASP A 42 -2.29 11.54 17.81
CA ASP A 42 -3.63 10.99 17.98
C ASP A 42 -3.65 9.93 19.10
N PRO A 43 -4.72 9.86 19.89
CA PRO A 43 -4.86 8.89 20.99
C PRO A 43 -5.15 7.48 20.46
N LEU A 44 -4.27 6.97 19.60
CA LEU A 44 -4.31 5.63 19.05
C LEU A 44 -3.50 4.66 19.92
N ALA A 45 -3.78 3.37 19.79
CA ALA A 45 -3.05 2.34 20.53
C ALA A 45 -1.68 2.03 19.87
N TRP A 46 -0.84 3.05 19.70
CA TRP A 46 0.45 2.93 19.03
C TRP A 46 1.35 1.83 19.60
N THR A 47 1.27 1.57 20.90
CA THR A 47 2.05 0.51 21.58
C THR A 47 1.69 -0.90 21.12
N GLU A 48 0.50 -1.12 20.54
CA GLU A 48 0.13 -2.42 19.99
C GLU A 48 0.94 -2.77 18.72
N LEU A 49 1.54 -1.75 18.11
CA LEU A 49 2.43 -1.96 16.95
C LEU A 49 3.72 -2.70 17.31
N ASP A 50 4.14 -2.70 18.58
CA ASP A 50 5.32 -3.46 19.03
C ASP A 50 5.15 -4.98 18.81
N GLU A 51 3.91 -5.47 18.84
CA GLU A 51 3.59 -6.88 18.60
C GLU A 51 3.01 -7.14 17.21
N THR A 52 3.01 -6.12 16.35
CA THR A 52 2.46 -6.22 14.99
C THR A 52 3.53 -6.72 14.02
N ASP A 53 3.20 -7.77 13.27
CA ASP A 53 4.11 -8.36 12.30
C ASP A 53 4.40 -7.45 11.10
N GLY A 54 3.42 -6.67 10.62
CA GLY A 54 3.62 -5.79 9.48
C GLY A 54 2.61 -4.66 9.39
N VAL A 55 3.10 -3.49 8.99
CA VAL A 55 2.31 -2.28 8.73
C VAL A 55 2.53 -1.83 7.29
N TYR A 56 1.44 -1.53 6.59
CA TYR A 56 1.46 -0.79 5.34
C TYR A 56 1.07 0.66 5.61
N PHE A 57 2.05 1.57 5.45
CA PHE A 57 1.88 3.01 5.63
C PHE A 57 1.48 3.68 4.31
N THR A 58 0.28 4.21 4.26
CA THR A 58 -0.29 4.87 3.07
C THR A 58 -0.76 6.30 3.34
N ALA A 59 -0.75 6.73 4.59
CA ALA A 59 -1.04 8.10 5.01
C ALA A 59 -0.64 8.31 6.47
N GLY A 60 -0.19 9.51 6.81
CA GLY A 60 0.15 9.92 8.16
C GLY A 60 1.14 11.08 8.15
N ASP A 61 1.38 11.66 9.31
CA ASP A 61 2.48 12.59 9.51
C ASP A 61 3.79 11.85 9.84
N GLN A 62 4.87 12.62 10.04
CA GLN A 62 6.18 12.05 10.38
C GLN A 62 6.17 11.29 11.71
N ALA A 63 5.41 11.76 12.69
CA ALA A 63 5.30 11.12 14.00
C ALA A 63 4.54 9.80 13.89
N ALA A 64 3.43 9.75 13.13
CA ALA A 64 2.70 8.52 12.84
C ALA A 64 3.56 7.48 12.10
N LEU A 65 4.44 7.94 11.19
CA LEU A 65 5.40 7.04 10.54
C LEU A 65 6.43 6.49 11.54
N GLY A 66 6.88 7.32 12.48
CA GLY A 66 7.74 6.89 13.60
C GLY A 66 7.07 5.81 14.45
N GLU A 67 5.79 5.98 14.77
CA GLU A 67 5.01 4.96 15.47
C GLU A 67 4.83 3.69 14.61
N ALA A 68 4.56 3.84 13.32
CA ALA A 68 4.43 2.69 12.40
C ALA A 68 5.72 1.84 12.33
N ARG A 69 6.90 2.44 12.58
CA ARG A 69 8.19 1.71 12.59
C ARG A 69 8.32 0.74 13.78
N ARG A 70 7.48 0.83 14.78
CA ARG A 70 7.45 -0.14 15.88
C ARG A 70 7.12 -1.55 15.43
N ALA A 71 6.36 -1.67 14.34
CA ALA A 71 6.07 -2.98 13.74
C ALA A 71 7.35 -3.64 13.19
N ARG A 72 7.35 -4.97 13.17
CA ARG A 72 8.50 -5.76 12.70
C ARG A 72 8.82 -5.48 11.23
N VAL A 73 7.80 -5.32 10.38
CA VAL A 73 7.92 -4.98 8.96
C VAL A 73 7.13 -3.71 8.68
N LEU A 74 7.78 -2.73 8.07
CA LEU A 74 7.17 -1.48 7.62
C LEU A 74 7.29 -1.35 6.12
N VAL A 75 6.16 -1.38 5.42
CA VAL A 75 6.04 -1.12 3.99
C VAL A 75 5.34 0.22 3.78
N ALA A 76 5.80 1.02 2.82
CA ALA A 76 5.19 2.30 2.51
C ALA A 76 4.99 2.47 0.99
N THR A 77 4.10 3.39 0.60
CA THR A 77 3.93 3.83 -0.78
C THR A 77 4.73 5.10 -1.05
N ALA A 78 5.32 5.21 -2.25
CA ALA A 78 5.99 6.43 -2.69
C ALA A 78 5.04 7.63 -2.83
N ARG A 79 3.73 7.42 -2.78
CA ARG A 79 2.74 8.50 -2.70
C ARG A 79 2.93 9.40 -1.47
N GLU A 80 3.52 8.87 -0.41
CA GLU A 80 3.86 9.58 0.82
C GLU A 80 5.34 10.02 0.87
N LEU A 81 6.04 10.04 -0.27
CA LEU A 81 7.48 10.32 -0.35
C LEU A 81 7.94 11.55 0.46
N PRO A 82 7.22 12.69 0.43
CA PRO A 82 7.62 13.85 1.25
C PRO A 82 7.63 13.55 2.76
N THR A 83 6.65 12.80 3.26
CA THR A 83 6.61 12.38 4.67
C THR A 83 7.73 11.40 4.99
N LEU A 84 7.99 10.44 4.08
CA LEU A 84 9.05 9.45 4.23
C LEU A 84 10.44 10.10 4.31
N GLN A 85 10.70 11.06 3.42
CA GLN A 85 11.95 11.84 3.38
C GLN A 85 12.15 12.64 4.67
N ALA A 86 11.10 13.35 5.11
CA ALA A 86 11.18 14.22 6.27
C ALA A 86 11.36 13.44 7.58
N ALA A 87 10.82 12.23 7.68
CA ALA A 87 10.93 11.40 8.87
C ALA A 87 12.24 10.62 8.96
N GLY A 88 12.90 10.31 7.85
CA GLY A 88 14.16 9.57 7.83
C GLY A 88 14.08 8.16 8.45
N VAL A 89 12.91 7.52 8.36
CA VAL A 89 12.64 6.21 8.97
C VAL A 89 13.04 5.09 8.01
N GLN A 90 13.76 4.08 8.52
CA GLN A 90 14.12 2.90 7.74
C GLN A 90 12.89 2.08 7.35
N LEU A 91 12.63 1.95 6.05
CA LEU A 91 11.59 1.09 5.51
C LEU A 91 12.13 -0.31 5.20
N ASP A 92 11.31 -1.35 5.42
CA ASP A 92 11.59 -2.70 4.93
C ASP A 92 11.25 -2.81 3.44
N ALA A 93 10.17 -2.14 2.98
CA ALA A 93 9.90 -2.00 1.56
C ALA A 93 9.24 -0.65 1.21
N LEU A 94 9.57 -0.15 0.02
CA LEU A 94 8.88 0.94 -0.67
C LEU A 94 8.20 0.38 -1.91
N VAL A 95 6.91 0.69 -2.10
CA VAL A 95 6.17 0.34 -3.32
C VAL A 95 5.86 1.61 -4.09
N HIS A 96 6.12 1.58 -5.40
CA HIS A 96 5.73 2.67 -6.29
C HIS A 96 5.23 2.12 -7.64
N SER A 97 4.46 2.93 -8.35
CA SER A 97 4.02 2.62 -9.71
C SER A 97 4.94 3.31 -10.72
N ALA A 98 5.46 2.55 -11.69
CA ALA A 98 6.23 3.12 -12.79
C ALA A 98 5.37 4.00 -13.74
N ARG A 99 4.03 3.90 -13.63
CA ARG A 99 3.08 4.58 -14.53
C ARG A 99 2.38 5.78 -13.87
N ASP A 100 2.42 5.90 -12.54
CA ASP A 100 1.77 6.99 -11.81
C ASP A 100 2.81 8.04 -11.42
N LEU A 101 2.71 9.23 -12.02
CA LEU A 101 3.61 10.35 -11.74
C LEU A 101 3.56 10.82 -10.27
N ALA A 102 2.44 10.57 -9.58
CA ALA A 102 2.30 10.88 -8.15
C ALA A 102 3.06 9.89 -7.25
N GLU A 103 3.57 8.79 -7.81
CA GLU A 103 4.38 7.79 -7.12
C GLU A 103 5.82 7.74 -7.66
N ARG A 104 6.25 8.79 -8.35
CA ARG A 104 7.61 8.85 -8.86
C ARG A 104 8.62 8.72 -7.72
N TYR A 105 9.56 7.82 -7.88
CA TYR A 105 10.66 7.55 -6.98
C TYR A 105 11.95 7.33 -7.79
N GLU A 106 13.04 7.94 -7.34
CA GLU A 106 14.37 7.72 -7.91
C GLU A 106 15.31 7.21 -6.81
N PRO A 107 16.30 6.37 -7.16
CA PRO A 107 17.33 5.96 -6.20
C PRO A 107 18.02 7.19 -5.59
N GLY A 108 18.05 7.25 -4.26
CA GLY A 108 18.58 8.41 -3.52
C GLY A 108 17.53 9.35 -2.96
N ASP A 109 16.26 9.19 -3.31
CA ASP A 109 15.17 9.99 -2.75
C ASP A 109 14.94 9.73 -1.25
N LEU A 110 15.34 8.57 -0.74
CA LEU A 110 15.25 8.21 0.67
C LEU A 110 16.63 8.04 1.30
N ASP A 111 16.77 8.58 2.51
CA ASP A 111 17.89 8.33 3.40
C ASP A 111 17.34 8.08 4.83
N PRO A 112 17.44 6.84 5.35
CA PRO A 112 18.03 5.65 4.75
C PRO A 112 17.20 5.06 3.60
N GLN A 113 17.89 4.43 2.65
CA GLN A 113 17.26 3.70 1.54
C GLN A 113 16.38 2.55 2.05
N ALA A 114 15.23 2.31 1.41
CA ALA A 114 14.42 1.13 1.70
C ALA A 114 15.21 -0.15 1.36
N ARG A 115 15.07 -1.21 2.18
CA ARG A 115 15.75 -2.50 1.96
C ARG A 115 15.27 -3.18 0.68
N LEU A 116 13.98 -3.04 0.37
CA LEU A 116 13.34 -3.53 -0.84
C LEU A 116 12.61 -2.36 -1.52
N VAL A 117 12.93 -2.06 -2.76
CA VAL A 117 12.20 -1.11 -3.60
C VAL A 117 11.47 -1.89 -4.68
N VAL A 118 10.16 -1.70 -4.79
CA VAL A 118 9.28 -2.44 -5.71
C VAL A 118 8.61 -1.46 -6.67
N SER A 119 8.84 -1.64 -7.97
CA SER A 119 8.25 -0.85 -9.04
C SER A 119 7.21 -1.68 -9.79
N THR A 120 5.92 -1.38 -9.63
CA THR A 120 4.84 -2.06 -10.36
C THR A 120 4.70 -1.48 -11.76
N GLU A 121 4.55 -2.36 -12.77
CA GLU A 121 4.44 -2.00 -14.20
C GLU A 121 3.06 -2.38 -14.79
N GLY A 122 2.06 -2.56 -13.93
CA GLY A 122 0.69 -2.92 -14.31
C GLY A 122 0.62 -4.32 -14.93
N SER A 123 0.11 -4.42 -16.18
CA SER A 123 0.00 -5.70 -16.89
C SER A 123 1.33 -6.36 -17.23
N ASP A 124 2.45 -5.65 -17.07
CA ASP A 124 3.79 -6.16 -17.39
C ASP A 124 4.50 -6.75 -16.16
N GLY A 125 3.80 -6.84 -15.02
CA GLY A 125 4.36 -7.30 -13.76
C GLY A 125 5.13 -6.19 -13.07
N GLY A 126 6.43 -6.36 -12.90
CA GLY A 126 7.27 -5.32 -12.31
C GLY A 126 8.70 -5.75 -12.04
N ARG A 127 9.42 -4.88 -11.36
CA ARG A 127 10.82 -5.07 -10.97
C ARG A 127 11.04 -4.64 -9.53
N TYR A 128 12.05 -5.19 -8.91
CA TYR A 128 12.46 -4.82 -7.57
C TYR A 128 13.97 -4.77 -7.44
N VAL A 129 14.41 -4.03 -6.44
CA VAL A 129 15.80 -4.01 -5.97
C VAL A 129 15.78 -4.38 -4.49
N ALA A 130 16.51 -5.43 -4.12
CA ALA A 130 16.68 -5.89 -2.74
C ALA A 130 18.16 -6.05 -2.45
N ASP A 131 18.67 -5.37 -1.44
CA ASP A 131 20.11 -5.43 -1.06
C ASP A 131 21.05 -5.22 -2.27
N GLY A 132 20.69 -4.28 -3.15
CA GLY A 132 21.45 -3.96 -4.36
C GLY A 132 21.33 -4.98 -5.51
N LYS A 133 20.48 -6.01 -5.38
CA LYS A 133 20.19 -7.00 -6.43
C LYS A 133 18.87 -6.71 -7.08
N GLU A 134 18.88 -6.65 -8.40
CA GLU A 134 17.68 -6.48 -9.20
C GLU A 134 16.98 -7.81 -9.45
N GLY A 135 15.64 -7.78 -9.45
CA GLY A 135 14.79 -8.88 -9.85
C GLY A 135 13.54 -8.41 -10.58
N ARG A 136 12.86 -9.34 -11.21
CA ARG A 136 11.60 -9.09 -11.94
C ARG A 136 10.60 -10.19 -11.65
N TRP A 137 9.32 -9.85 -11.76
CA TRP A 137 8.25 -10.83 -11.72
C TRP A 137 7.28 -10.61 -12.88
N ALA A 138 6.68 -11.70 -13.35
CA ALA A 138 5.61 -11.66 -14.33
C ALA A 138 4.27 -11.31 -13.67
N PRO A 139 3.30 -10.74 -14.42
CA PRO A 139 1.97 -10.52 -13.89
C PRO A 139 1.34 -11.86 -13.47
N ALA A 140 0.65 -11.88 -12.34
CA ALA A 140 -0.08 -13.06 -11.90
C ALA A 140 -1.32 -13.28 -12.79
N PRO A 141 -1.68 -14.54 -13.12
CA PRO A 141 -2.91 -14.81 -13.84
C PRO A 141 -4.12 -14.40 -13.03
N LEU A 142 -5.12 -13.83 -13.71
CA LEU A 142 -6.39 -13.51 -13.08
C LEU A 142 -7.13 -14.80 -12.70
N PRO A 143 -7.59 -14.97 -11.46
CA PRO A 143 -8.34 -16.17 -11.05
C PRO A 143 -9.78 -16.21 -11.61
N GLY A 144 -10.20 -15.17 -12.31
CA GLY A 144 -11.53 -15.02 -12.92
C GLY A 144 -11.58 -13.84 -13.89
N PRO A 145 -12.76 -13.51 -14.42
CA PRO A 145 -12.92 -12.35 -15.31
C PRO A 145 -12.53 -11.05 -14.62
N LEU A 146 -11.89 -10.15 -15.36
CA LEU A 146 -11.61 -8.79 -14.89
C LEU A 146 -12.92 -8.06 -14.60
N ALA A 147 -13.09 -7.58 -13.37
CA ALA A 147 -14.27 -6.86 -12.93
C ALA A 147 -13.97 -5.38 -12.62
N ASP A 148 -12.86 -5.10 -11.93
CA ASP A 148 -12.48 -3.74 -11.54
C ASP A 148 -10.97 -3.72 -11.21
N THR A 149 -10.28 -2.66 -11.63
CA THR A 149 -8.85 -2.47 -11.30
C THR A 149 -8.64 -1.59 -10.06
N TYR A 150 -9.73 -1.06 -9.48
CA TYR A 150 -9.65 -0.20 -8.29
C TYR A 150 -9.14 -0.98 -7.08
N GLY A 151 -8.13 -0.43 -6.41
CA GLY A 151 -7.52 -1.06 -5.22
C GLY A 151 -6.51 -2.18 -5.52
N ALA A 152 -6.20 -2.45 -6.80
CA ALA A 152 -5.19 -3.47 -7.14
C ALA A 152 -3.81 -3.13 -6.56
N GLY A 153 -3.40 -1.84 -6.60
CA GLY A 153 -2.15 -1.37 -5.99
C GLY A 153 -2.13 -1.55 -4.48
N ASP A 154 -3.22 -1.18 -3.80
CA ASP A 154 -3.33 -1.37 -2.33
C ASP A 154 -3.33 -2.85 -1.96
N SER A 155 -4.00 -3.70 -2.76
CA SER A 155 -4.00 -5.16 -2.56
C SER A 155 -2.61 -5.78 -2.80
N PHE A 156 -1.85 -5.24 -3.77
CA PHE A 156 -0.46 -5.61 -3.98
C PHE A 156 0.38 -5.26 -2.74
N ALA A 157 0.32 -4.01 -2.28
CA ALA A 157 1.11 -3.55 -1.15
C ALA A 157 0.75 -4.27 0.16
N ALA A 158 -0.54 -4.55 0.39
CA ALA A 158 -1.00 -5.37 1.52
C ALA A 158 -0.47 -6.81 1.43
N GLY A 159 -0.53 -7.43 0.24
CA GLY A 159 0.03 -8.75 -0.01
C GLY A 159 1.54 -8.81 0.20
N LEU A 160 2.27 -7.77 -0.25
CA LEU A 160 3.71 -7.64 -0.02
C LEU A 160 4.03 -7.53 1.48
N THR A 161 3.30 -6.68 2.20
CA THR A 161 3.46 -6.49 3.64
C THR A 161 3.25 -7.82 4.38
N PHE A 162 2.18 -8.54 4.04
CA PHE A 162 1.90 -9.85 4.63
C PHE A 162 3.02 -10.86 4.32
N ALA A 163 3.49 -10.93 3.08
CA ALA A 163 4.54 -11.86 2.67
C ALA A 163 5.86 -11.61 3.39
N LEU A 164 6.29 -10.34 3.47
CA LEU A 164 7.50 -9.93 4.20
C LEU A 164 7.34 -10.20 5.71
N ALA A 165 6.16 -9.95 6.25
CA ALA A 165 5.84 -10.26 7.63
C ALA A 165 5.87 -11.78 7.93
N ARG A 166 5.67 -12.62 6.93
CA ARG A 166 5.85 -14.08 7.02
C ARG A 166 7.29 -14.54 6.78
N GLY A 167 8.20 -13.61 6.50
CA GLY A 167 9.61 -13.90 6.25
C GLY A 167 9.94 -14.46 4.87
N LEU A 168 9.04 -14.26 3.89
CA LEU A 168 9.31 -14.69 2.52
C LEU A 168 10.43 -13.84 1.91
N ALA A 169 11.23 -14.46 1.03
CA ALA A 169 12.23 -13.74 0.25
C ALA A 169 11.57 -12.78 -0.76
N ALA A 170 12.33 -11.76 -1.21
CA ALA A 170 11.78 -10.69 -2.06
C ALA A 170 11.02 -11.22 -3.29
N GLN A 171 11.57 -12.22 -4.00
CA GLN A 171 10.92 -12.81 -5.18
C GLN A 171 9.55 -13.44 -4.82
N GLU A 172 9.51 -14.27 -3.79
CA GLU A 172 8.28 -14.93 -3.34
C GLU A 172 7.26 -13.89 -2.83
N ALA A 173 7.76 -12.84 -2.17
CA ALA A 173 6.92 -11.79 -1.62
C ALA A 173 6.23 -10.97 -2.73
N VAL A 174 6.95 -10.59 -3.81
CA VAL A 174 6.35 -9.85 -4.93
C VAL A 174 5.40 -10.73 -5.75
N GLU A 175 5.66 -12.03 -5.87
CA GLU A 175 4.77 -12.98 -6.55
C GLU A 175 3.45 -13.17 -5.77
N LEU A 176 3.50 -13.30 -4.44
CA LEU A 176 2.32 -13.35 -3.59
C LEU A 176 1.54 -12.02 -3.66
N ALA A 177 2.24 -10.89 -3.66
CA ALA A 177 1.66 -9.56 -3.81
C ALA A 177 0.93 -9.41 -5.17
N ALA A 178 1.55 -9.88 -6.26
CA ALA A 178 0.94 -9.88 -7.59
C ALA A 178 -0.33 -10.75 -7.64
N ALA A 179 -0.30 -11.94 -7.01
CA ALA A 179 -1.48 -12.80 -6.91
C ALA A 179 -2.61 -12.14 -6.10
N SER A 180 -2.28 -11.41 -5.04
CA SER A 180 -3.24 -10.64 -4.24
C SER A 180 -3.91 -9.54 -5.05
N ALA A 181 -3.12 -8.79 -5.85
CA ALA A 181 -3.64 -7.78 -6.76
C ALA A 181 -4.54 -8.40 -7.84
N ALA A 182 -4.11 -9.50 -8.46
CA ALA A 182 -4.89 -10.22 -9.46
C ALA A 182 -6.25 -10.70 -8.92
N ALA A 183 -6.26 -11.23 -7.69
CA ALA A 183 -7.49 -11.64 -7.02
C ALA A 183 -8.43 -10.46 -6.73
N ALA A 184 -7.89 -9.29 -6.36
CA ALA A 184 -8.69 -8.08 -6.13
C ALA A 184 -9.38 -7.61 -7.42
N MET A 185 -8.69 -7.67 -8.55
CA MET A 185 -9.23 -7.23 -9.86
C MET A 185 -10.41 -8.07 -10.38
N THR A 186 -10.66 -9.25 -9.83
CA THR A 186 -11.84 -10.07 -10.19
C THR A 186 -13.09 -9.74 -9.39
N ARG A 187 -13.05 -8.71 -8.55
CA ARG A 187 -14.16 -8.27 -7.70
C ARG A 187 -14.49 -6.81 -7.98
N ARG A 188 -15.73 -6.41 -7.73
CA ARG A 188 -16.14 -5.00 -7.80
C ARG A 188 -15.92 -4.31 -6.46
N GLY A 189 -15.18 -3.20 -6.49
CA GLY A 189 -14.91 -2.37 -5.32
C GLY A 189 -13.87 -2.97 -4.38
N ALA A 190 -13.41 -2.16 -3.43
CA ALA A 190 -12.34 -2.51 -2.49
C ALA A 190 -12.80 -3.44 -1.34
N ALA A 191 -14.10 -3.56 -1.09
CA ALA A 191 -14.63 -4.35 0.02
C ALA A 191 -15.27 -5.66 -0.46
N HIS A 192 -14.86 -6.76 0.16
CA HIS A 192 -15.58 -8.03 0.04
C HIS A 192 -16.86 -7.93 0.88
N ARG A 193 -18.02 -7.79 0.23
CA ARG A 193 -19.26 -8.18 0.87
C ARG A 193 -19.26 -9.71 0.89
N GLY A 194 -18.98 -10.28 2.06
CA GLY A 194 -19.28 -11.69 2.26
C GLY A 194 -20.73 -11.92 1.87
N ASP A 195 -20.97 -12.94 1.06
CA ASP A 195 -22.34 -13.41 0.80
C ASP A 195 -23.01 -13.67 2.15
N SER A 196 -23.82 -12.72 2.59
CA SER A 196 -24.81 -12.96 3.62
C SER A 196 -25.97 -13.67 2.92
N SER A 197 -25.77 -14.93 2.60
CA SER A 197 -26.87 -15.84 2.35
C SER A 197 -27.48 -16.19 3.71
N VAL A 198 -28.56 -15.49 4.06
CA VAL A 198 -29.57 -15.97 5.00
C VAL A 198 -30.75 -16.45 4.19
#